data_233d9b69102487577cc117187e29d814
#
_entry.id   233d9b69102487577cc117187e29d814
#
_cell.length_a   1.000
_cell.length_b   1.000
_cell.length_c   1.000
_cell.angle_alpha   90.00
_cell.angle_beta   90.00
_cell.angle_gamma   90.00
#
_symmetry.space_group_name_H-M   'P 1'
#
loop_
_entity.id
_entity.type
_entity.pdbx_description
1 polymer ?
#
loop_
_entity_poly.entity_id
_entity_poly.type
_entity_poly.pdbx_seq_one_letter_code
_entity_poly.pdbx_strand_id
1 'polypeptide(L)'
;MSFLNKNVSETQIRLKDRLWLYIFSYIILFLLIVPSLVVIPMSFSASQYLEFPPREWSLRWYENYFFAWKVENGFNDWMQATWTSVKVAVLTIFVATPVGTMAAYGLVNSNSRLSKILFPIFISPMMVPIILVAIGLFYFFVQFKLVGSIFGLVLGHSLVAMPLAVSYTHLTLPTIYSV
;
A
#
# COMPACT_ATOMS: atom_id res chain seq x y z
N MET A 1 46.25 0.57 -12.06
CA MET A 1 45.27 0.66 -13.17
C MET A 1 44.87 -0.73 -13.66
N SER A 2 44.37 -1.62 -12.78
CA SER A 2 44.05 -3.02 -13.15
C SER A 2 42.72 -3.53 -12.58
N PHE A 3 41.82 -2.66 -12.15
CA PHE A 3 40.53 -3.06 -11.60
C PHE A 3 39.37 -3.15 -12.62
N LEU A 4 39.63 -2.86 -13.90
CA LEU A 4 38.60 -2.78 -14.93
C LEU A 4 38.52 -4.02 -15.83
N ASN A 5 39.34 -5.05 -15.59
CA ASN A 5 39.32 -6.28 -16.40
C ASN A 5 38.90 -7.52 -15.57
N LYS A 6 37.81 -7.37 -14.79
CA LYS A 6 37.17 -8.54 -14.19
C LYS A 6 36.39 -9.23 -15.31
N ASN A 7 36.78 -10.47 -15.65
CA ASN A 7 36.06 -11.28 -16.60
C ASN A 7 34.57 -11.30 -16.27
N VAL A 8 33.80 -10.59 -17.08
CA VAL A 8 32.34 -10.50 -16.93
C VAL A 8 31.86 -11.91 -17.31
N SER A 9 31.21 -12.63 -16.39
CA SER A 9 30.56 -13.91 -16.69
C SER A 9 29.61 -13.70 -17.86
N GLU A 10 29.43 -14.69 -18.73
CA GLU A 10 28.59 -14.59 -19.94
C GLU A 10 27.16 -14.11 -19.70
N THR A 11 26.70 -14.16 -18.46
CA THR A 11 25.41 -13.61 -18.00
C THR A 11 25.43 -12.13 -17.62
N GLN A 12 26.60 -11.47 -17.55
CA GLN A 12 26.70 -10.04 -17.24
C GLN A 12 26.71 -9.22 -18.53
N ILE A 13 25.54 -8.76 -18.94
CA ILE A 13 25.37 -7.81 -20.04
C ILE A 13 26.10 -6.50 -19.69
N ARG A 14 26.95 -6.00 -20.59
CA ARG A 14 27.68 -4.74 -20.37
C ARG A 14 26.72 -3.57 -20.12
N LEU A 15 27.13 -2.60 -19.29
CA LEU A 15 26.34 -1.40 -19.00
C LEU A 15 25.88 -0.67 -20.28
N LYS A 16 26.71 -0.66 -21.32
CA LYS A 16 26.39 -0.05 -22.62
C LYS A 16 25.21 -0.75 -23.32
N ASP A 17 25.12 -2.08 -23.20
CA ASP A 17 24.06 -2.85 -23.84
C ASP A 17 22.72 -2.72 -23.09
N ARG A 18 22.77 -2.22 -21.84
CA ARG A 18 21.59 -1.91 -21.02
C ARG A 18 21.15 -0.44 -21.10
N LEU A 19 21.90 0.40 -21.76
CA LEU A 19 21.64 1.85 -21.80
C LEU A 19 20.22 2.14 -22.30
N TRP A 20 19.76 1.45 -23.31
CA TRP A 20 18.41 1.57 -23.84
C TRP A 20 17.33 1.19 -22.81
N LEU A 21 17.58 0.15 -21.99
CA LEU A 21 16.68 -0.27 -20.91
C LEU A 21 16.57 0.84 -19.85
N TYR A 22 17.71 1.45 -19.47
CA TYR A 22 17.69 2.56 -18.52
C TYR A 22 16.93 3.76 -19.09
N ILE A 23 17.19 4.14 -20.33
CA ILE A 23 16.46 5.24 -20.98
C ILE A 23 14.96 4.94 -20.99
N PHE A 24 14.56 3.76 -21.40
CA PHE A 24 13.17 3.34 -21.44
C PHE A 24 12.53 3.33 -20.04
N SER A 25 13.25 2.82 -19.04
CA SER A 25 12.79 2.82 -17.65
C SER A 25 12.62 4.22 -17.10
N TYR A 26 13.55 5.14 -17.39
CA TYR A 26 13.44 6.54 -16.97
C TYR A 26 12.28 7.26 -17.67
N ILE A 27 12.02 6.98 -18.95
CA ILE A 27 10.87 7.53 -19.66
C ILE A 27 9.57 7.07 -19.01
N ILE A 28 9.44 5.76 -18.74
CA ILE A 28 8.25 5.22 -18.05
C ILE A 28 8.11 5.85 -16.68
N LEU A 29 9.19 5.90 -15.89
CA LEU A 29 9.18 6.48 -14.55
C LEU A 29 8.75 7.96 -14.60
N PHE A 30 9.28 8.73 -15.55
CA PHE A 30 8.89 10.11 -15.77
C PHE A 30 7.40 10.24 -16.10
N LEU A 31 6.88 9.43 -17.03
CA LEU A 31 5.47 9.41 -17.39
C LEU A 31 4.55 9.06 -16.22
N LEU A 32 5.00 8.19 -15.31
CA LEU A 32 4.25 7.83 -14.10
C LEU A 32 4.30 8.92 -13.02
N ILE A 33 5.42 9.64 -12.91
CA ILE A 33 5.60 10.67 -11.88
C ILE A 33 4.93 11.99 -12.28
N VAL A 34 4.96 12.37 -13.57
CA VAL A 34 4.43 13.67 -14.04
C VAL A 34 2.98 13.92 -13.59
N PRO A 35 2.02 13.00 -13.75
CA PRO A 35 0.65 13.23 -13.28
C PRO A 35 0.58 13.51 -11.77
N SER A 36 1.39 12.83 -10.98
CA SER A 36 1.46 13.05 -9.53
C SER A 36 2.06 14.41 -9.18
N LEU A 37 3.07 14.86 -9.93
CA LEU A 37 3.69 16.18 -9.75
C LEU A 37 2.74 17.33 -10.11
N VAL A 38 1.82 17.14 -11.06
CA VAL A 38 0.81 18.14 -11.44
C VAL A 38 -0.15 18.43 -10.27
N VAL A 39 -0.42 17.45 -9.42
CA VAL A 39 -1.30 17.62 -8.26
C VAL A 39 -0.71 18.63 -7.24
N ILE A 40 0.63 18.72 -7.15
CA ILE A 40 1.29 19.63 -6.21
C ILE A 40 0.92 21.09 -6.48
N PRO A 41 1.17 21.67 -7.69
CA PRO A 41 0.76 23.05 -7.95
C PRO A 41 -0.77 23.22 -7.90
N MET A 42 -1.56 22.23 -8.30
CA MET A 42 -3.00 22.29 -8.22
C MET A 42 -3.52 22.40 -6.77
N SER A 43 -2.81 21.83 -5.80
CA SER A 43 -3.17 21.94 -4.38
C SER A 43 -3.09 23.37 -3.83
N PHE A 44 -2.34 24.25 -4.49
CA PHE A 44 -2.24 25.69 -4.16
C PHE A 44 -3.20 26.57 -4.99
N SER A 45 -4.16 25.99 -5.70
CA SER A 45 -5.12 26.77 -6.48
C SER A 45 -6.20 27.39 -5.57
N ALA A 46 -6.60 28.63 -5.88
CA ALA A 46 -7.75 29.29 -5.29
C ALA A 46 -9.09 28.75 -5.84
N SER A 47 -9.07 28.07 -6.98
CA SER A 47 -10.26 27.54 -7.64
C SER A 47 -10.88 26.37 -6.87
N GLN A 48 -12.20 26.20 -7.01
CA GLN A 48 -12.91 25.00 -6.54
C GLN A 48 -12.79 23.84 -7.53
N TYR A 49 -12.33 24.11 -8.74
CA TYR A 49 -12.18 23.13 -9.81
C TYR A 49 -10.70 22.79 -9.99
N LEU A 50 -10.45 21.60 -10.51
CA LEU A 50 -9.10 21.14 -10.85
C LEU A 50 -8.66 21.86 -12.14
N GLU A 51 -7.95 22.98 -11.98
CA GLU A 51 -7.38 23.79 -13.08
C GLU A 51 -5.87 23.70 -13.08
N PHE A 52 -5.30 23.42 -14.24
CA PHE A 52 -3.85 23.44 -14.44
C PHE A 52 -3.48 24.23 -15.70
N PRO A 53 -2.57 25.21 -15.62
CA PRO A 53 -1.95 25.76 -14.40
C PRO A 53 -2.95 26.56 -13.55
N PRO A 54 -2.72 26.67 -12.22
CA PRO A 54 -3.57 27.48 -11.35
C PRO A 54 -3.59 28.95 -11.82
N ARG A 55 -4.77 29.54 -11.95
CA ARG A 55 -4.91 30.96 -12.32
C ARG A 55 -4.52 31.88 -11.17
N GLU A 56 -4.89 31.48 -9.96
CA GLU A 56 -4.59 32.20 -8.73
C GLU A 56 -4.03 31.23 -7.69
N TRP A 57 -3.03 31.67 -6.95
CA TRP A 57 -2.38 30.89 -5.90
C TRP A 57 -2.99 31.20 -4.55
N SER A 58 -3.36 30.16 -3.77
CA SER A 58 -3.95 30.29 -2.46
C SER A 58 -3.64 29.10 -1.57
N LEU A 59 -3.53 29.33 -0.26
CA LEU A 59 -3.42 28.30 0.76
C LEU A 59 -4.80 27.88 1.33
N ARG A 60 -5.90 28.34 0.72
CA ARG A 60 -7.26 28.13 1.20
C ARG A 60 -7.56 26.69 1.59
N TRP A 61 -7.12 25.71 0.79
CA TRP A 61 -7.35 24.30 1.04
C TRP A 61 -6.62 23.81 2.29
N TYR A 62 -5.39 24.30 2.49
CA TYR A 62 -4.59 23.99 3.68
C TYR A 62 -5.16 24.68 4.93
N GLU A 63 -5.57 25.93 4.79
CA GLU A 63 -6.24 26.66 5.87
C GLU A 63 -7.55 25.98 6.28
N ASN A 64 -8.37 25.57 5.32
CA ASN A 64 -9.58 24.81 5.57
C ASN A 64 -9.31 23.45 6.23
N TYR A 65 -8.22 22.80 5.87
CA TYR A 65 -7.84 21.51 6.46
C TYR A 65 -7.35 21.66 7.91
N PHE A 66 -6.42 22.61 8.14
CA PHE A 66 -5.75 22.73 9.45
C PHE A 66 -6.49 23.65 10.43
N PHE A 67 -7.22 24.65 9.96
CA PHE A 67 -7.82 25.71 10.79
C PHE A 67 -9.35 25.74 10.77
N ALA A 68 -9.99 24.79 10.13
CA ALA A 68 -11.46 24.73 10.08
C ALA A 68 -12.14 24.46 11.45
N TRP A 69 -11.35 24.19 12.51
CA TRP A 69 -11.83 24.18 13.89
C TRP A 69 -12.35 25.54 14.38
N LYS A 70 -12.09 26.62 13.63
CA LYS A 70 -12.68 27.98 13.87
C LYS A 70 -14.10 28.09 13.34
N VAL A 71 -14.60 27.14 12.59
CA VAL A 71 -15.98 27.12 12.10
C VAL A 71 -16.83 26.36 13.11
N GLU A 72 -18.00 26.91 13.40
CA GLU A 72 -18.97 26.72 14.48
C GLU A 72 -19.29 25.27 14.94
N ASN A 73 -18.79 24.21 14.31
CA ASN A 73 -19.07 22.81 14.61
C ASN A 73 -17.83 21.92 14.91
N GLY A 74 -16.71 22.50 15.22
CA GLY A 74 -15.62 21.86 16.00
C GLY A 74 -14.64 21.01 15.23
N PHE A 75 -14.88 20.14 14.34
CA PHE A 75 -13.91 19.34 13.60
C PHE A 75 -14.25 19.33 12.12
N ASN A 76 -13.27 19.68 11.29
CA ASN A 76 -13.38 19.51 9.86
C ASN A 76 -13.49 18.00 9.55
N ASP A 77 -14.50 17.60 8.77
CA ASP A 77 -14.73 16.22 8.36
C ASP A 77 -13.47 15.57 7.77
N TRP A 78 -12.65 16.33 7.04
CA TRP A 78 -11.39 15.87 6.46
C TRP A 78 -10.33 15.52 7.50
N MET A 79 -10.18 16.34 8.54
CA MET A 79 -9.23 16.07 9.62
C MET A 79 -9.69 14.87 10.45
N GLN A 80 -10.99 14.77 10.71
CA GLN A 80 -11.56 13.61 11.41
C GLN A 80 -11.40 12.32 10.60
N ALA A 81 -11.64 12.38 9.28
CA ALA A 81 -11.42 11.25 8.39
C ALA A 81 -9.94 10.83 8.36
N THR A 82 -9.03 11.80 8.28
CA THR A 82 -7.57 11.53 8.33
C THR A 82 -7.18 10.86 9.64
N TRP A 83 -7.67 11.38 10.78
CA TRP A 83 -7.38 10.81 12.09
C TRP A 83 -7.94 9.39 12.24
N THR A 84 -9.14 9.16 11.73
CA THR A 84 -9.75 7.82 11.67
C THR A 84 -8.92 6.87 10.82
N SER A 85 -8.46 7.32 9.65
CA SER A 85 -7.59 6.51 8.77
C SER A 85 -6.27 6.16 9.44
N VAL A 86 -5.63 7.10 10.14
CA VAL A 86 -4.40 6.84 10.91
C VAL A 86 -4.64 5.79 12.01
N LYS A 87 -5.73 5.95 12.79
CA LYS A 87 -6.09 4.96 13.83
C LYS A 87 -6.30 3.57 13.22
N VAL A 88 -7.08 3.47 12.15
CA VAL A 88 -7.36 2.19 11.48
C VAL A 88 -6.06 1.60 10.94
N ALA A 89 -5.19 2.38 10.31
CA ALA A 89 -3.92 1.90 9.79
C ALA A 89 -3.02 1.33 10.91
N VAL A 90 -2.86 2.06 12.01
CA VAL A 90 -2.05 1.61 13.17
C VAL A 90 -2.62 0.33 13.75
N LEU A 91 -3.93 0.28 14.01
CA LEU A 91 -4.57 -0.93 14.56
C LEU A 91 -4.46 -2.11 13.59
N THR A 92 -4.60 -1.88 12.29
CA THR A 92 -4.42 -2.92 11.27
C THR A 92 -3.01 -3.49 11.29
N ILE A 93 -1.97 -2.65 11.44
CA ILE A 93 -0.57 -3.11 11.55
C ILE A 93 -0.42 -4.03 12.76
N PHE A 94 -0.97 -3.65 13.92
CA PHE A 94 -0.89 -4.46 15.14
C PHE A 94 -1.65 -5.79 15.05
N VAL A 95 -2.65 -5.90 14.19
CA VAL A 95 -3.41 -7.15 13.99
C VAL A 95 -2.79 -7.97 12.85
N ALA A 96 -2.65 -7.37 11.66
CA ALA A 96 -2.26 -8.09 10.46
C ALA A 96 -0.81 -8.57 10.49
N THR A 97 0.12 -7.77 11.03
CA THR A 97 1.54 -8.13 11.06
C THR A 97 1.83 -9.33 11.96
N PRO A 98 1.43 -9.34 13.25
CA PRO A 98 1.69 -10.50 14.11
C PRO A 98 0.99 -11.76 13.60
N VAL A 99 -0.29 -11.65 13.21
CA VAL A 99 -1.05 -12.82 12.74
C VAL A 99 -0.47 -13.35 11.43
N GLY A 100 -0.15 -12.47 10.47
CA GLY A 100 0.45 -12.84 9.20
C GLY A 100 1.84 -13.47 9.37
N THR A 101 2.67 -12.90 10.24
CA THR A 101 4.01 -13.44 10.54
C THR A 101 3.94 -14.82 11.22
N MET A 102 3.06 -14.98 12.21
CA MET A 102 2.86 -16.27 12.88
C MET A 102 2.33 -17.32 11.91
N ALA A 103 1.37 -16.94 11.05
CA ALA A 103 0.86 -17.82 10.00
C ALA A 103 1.97 -18.24 9.03
N ALA A 104 2.77 -17.29 8.53
CA ALA A 104 3.88 -17.58 7.63
C ALA A 104 4.93 -18.49 8.27
N TYR A 105 5.32 -18.20 9.51
CA TYR A 105 6.27 -19.02 10.27
C TYR A 105 5.76 -20.45 10.45
N GLY A 106 4.47 -20.60 10.85
CA GLY A 106 3.85 -21.90 10.98
C GLY A 106 3.76 -22.68 9.67
N LEU A 107 3.46 -21.99 8.56
CA LEU A 107 3.36 -22.60 7.23
C LEU A 107 4.73 -23.05 6.70
N VAL A 108 5.80 -22.28 6.92
CA VAL A 108 7.16 -22.63 6.48
C VAL A 108 7.74 -23.79 7.27
N ASN A 109 7.57 -23.79 8.58
CA ASN A 109 8.16 -24.81 9.45
C ASN A 109 7.33 -26.10 9.54
N SER A 110 6.12 -26.12 9.02
CA SER A 110 5.25 -27.29 9.05
C SER A 110 5.30 -28.09 7.74
N ASN A 111 5.82 -29.31 7.80
CA ASN A 111 5.75 -30.26 6.69
C ASN A 111 4.39 -31.01 6.60
N SER A 112 3.36 -30.49 7.27
CA SER A 112 2.05 -31.14 7.31
C SER A 112 1.26 -30.94 6.01
N ARG A 113 0.32 -31.86 5.73
CA ARG A 113 -0.63 -31.70 4.63
C ARG A 113 -1.49 -30.44 4.83
N LEU A 114 -1.71 -30.06 6.08
CA LEU A 114 -2.50 -28.88 6.44
C LEU A 114 -1.86 -27.58 5.96
N SER A 115 -0.51 -27.44 6.07
CA SER A 115 0.19 -26.22 5.60
C SER A 115 0.04 -26.03 4.08
N LYS A 116 0.05 -27.15 3.32
CA LYS A 116 -0.13 -27.12 1.85
C LYS A 116 -1.54 -26.66 1.43
N ILE A 117 -2.53 -26.88 2.28
CA ILE A 117 -3.93 -26.46 2.05
C ILE A 117 -4.14 -25.01 2.54
N LEU A 118 -3.57 -24.65 3.69
CA LEU A 118 -3.75 -23.33 4.29
C LEU A 118 -3.03 -22.22 3.49
N PHE A 119 -1.87 -22.49 2.92
CA PHE A 119 -1.13 -21.49 2.16
C PHE A 119 -1.93 -20.86 0.99
N PRO A 120 -2.56 -21.65 0.09
CA PRO A 120 -3.44 -21.09 -0.94
C PRO A 120 -4.64 -20.32 -0.37
N ILE A 121 -5.20 -20.77 0.77
CA ILE A 121 -6.31 -20.10 1.42
C ILE A 121 -5.90 -18.70 1.91
N PHE A 122 -4.73 -18.57 2.53
CA PHE A 122 -4.23 -17.28 2.97
C PHE A 122 -3.94 -16.31 1.80
N ILE A 123 -3.50 -16.82 0.65
CA ILE A 123 -3.19 -15.99 -0.52
C ILE A 123 -4.43 -15.73 -1.38
N SER A 124 -5.47 -16.53 -1.27
CA SER A 124 -6.66 -16.44 -2.12
C SER A 124 -7.31 -15.06 -2.19
N PRO A 125 -7.35 -14.22 -1.12
CA PRO A 125 -7.92 -12.88 -1.22
C PRO A 125 -7.20 -11.97 -2.22
N MET A 126 -5.92 -12.21 -2.51
CA MET A 126 -5.18 -11.45 -3.53
C MET A 126 -5.56 -11.81 -4.96
N MET A 127 -6.10 -13.00 -5.18
CA MET A 127 -6.50 -13.49 -6.50
C MET A 127 -7.94 -13.07 -6.85
N VAL A 128 -8.73 -12.71 -5.84
CA VAL A 128 -10.10 -12.25 -6.03
C VAL A 128 -10.10 -10.74 -6.30
N PRO A 129 -10.86 -10.26 -7.30
CA PRO A 129 -11.03 -8.81 -7.50
C PRO A 129 -11.48 -8.13 -6.22
N ILE A 130 -10.74 -7.08 -5.80
CA ILE A 130 -10.95 -6.43 -4.50
C ILE A 130 -12.39 -5.92 -4.29
N ILE A 131 -13.07 -5.57 -5.38
CA ILE A 131 -14.46 -5.13 -5.32
C ILE A 131 -15.40 -6.25 -4.83
N LEU A 132 -15.16 -7.50 -5.23
CA LEU A 132 -15.95 -8.65 -4.78
C LEU A 132 -15.69 -8.95 -3.31
N VAL A 133 -14.43 -8.83 -2.87
CA VAL A 133 -14.06 -8.97 -1.45
C VAL A 133 -14.76 -7.88 -0.64
N ALA A 134 -14.75 -6.62 -1.10
CA ALA A 134 -15.40 -5.51 -0.42
C ALA A 134 -16.92 -5.70 -0.31
N ILE A 135 -17.58 -6.14 -1.39
CA ILE A 135 -19.02 -6.43 -1.38
C ILE A 135 -19.33 -7.57 -0.42
N GLY A 136 -18.58 -8.67 -0.47
CA GLY A 136 -18.77 -9.82 0.43
C GLY A 136 -18.60 -9.42 1.90
N LEU A 137 -17.53 -8.66 2.22
CA LEU A 137 -17.31 -8.13 3.56
C LEU A 137 -18.42 -7.18 4.01
N PHE A 138 -18.92 -6.34 3.11
CA PHE A 138 -20.02 -5.43 3.43
C PHE A 138 -21.26 -6.20 3.88
N TYR A 139 -21.72 -7.21 3.12
CA TYR A 139 -22.86 -8.02 3.50
C TYR A 139 -22.63 -8.77 4.81
N PHE A 140 -21.43 -9.31 5.00
CA PHE A 140 -21.07 -9.97 6.24
C PHE A 140 -21.13 -8.99 7.43
N PHE A 141 -20.56 -7.80 7.29
CA PHE A 141 -20.50 -6.79 8.35
C PHE A 141 -21.89 -6.20 8.69
N VAL A 142 -22.80 -6.13 7.71
CA VAL A 142 -24.20 -5.74 7.96
C VAL A 142 -24.84 -6.68 8.96
N GLN A 143 -24.65 -8.00 8.78
CA GLN A 143 -25.25 -9.01 9.69
C GLN A 143 -24.74 -8.89 11.13
N PHE A 144 -23.47 -8.52 11.29
CA PHE A 144 -22.84 -8.36 12.60
C PHE A 144 -22.85 -6.92 13.14
N LYS A 145 -23.54 -5.98 12.46
CA LYS A 145 -23.59 -4.56 12.82
C LYS A 145 -22.20 -3.89 12.93
N LEU A 146 -21.26 -4.36 12.12
CA LEU A 146 -19.87 -3.85 12.09
C LEU A 146 -19.66 -2.74 11.08
N VAL A 147 -20.64 -2.46 10.22
CA VAL A 147 -20.59 -1.38 9.22
C VAL A 147 -20.49 -0.02 9.94
N GLY A 148 -19.57 0.83 9.49
CA GLY A 148 -19.33 2.15 10.09
C GLY A 148 -18.54 2.11 11.42
N SER A 149 -18.08 0.94 11.87
CA SER A 149 -17.27 0.80 13.08
C SER A 149 -15.77 0.75 12.76
N ILE A 150 -14.93 1.30 13.64
CA ILE A 150 -13.46 1.19 13.54
C ILE A 150 -13.03 -0.29 13.54
N PHE A 151 -13.69 -1.11 14.37
CA PHE A 151 -13.38 -2.53 14.46
C PHE A 151 -13.65 -3.27 13.13
N GLY A 152 -14.80 -3.00 12.48
CA GLY A 152 -15.09 -3.53 11.15
C GLY A 152 -14.06 -3.11 10.10
N LEU A 153 -13.64 -1.81 10.11
CA LEU A 153 -12.61 -1.32 9.23
C LEU A 153 -11.27 -2.03 9.44
N VAL A 154 -10.84 -2.20 10.70
CA VAL A 154 -9.61 -2.90 11.05
C VAL A 154 -9.65 -4.36 10.59
N LEU A 155 -10.76 -5.06 10.82
CA LEU A 155 -10.92 -6.45 10.35
C LEU A 155 -10.83 -6.54 8.83
N GLY A 156 -11.56 -5.68 8.11
CA GLY A 156 -11.54 -5.67 6.65
C GLY A 156 -10.15 -5.39 6.07
N HIS A 157 -9.46 -4.38 6.58
CA HIS A 157 -8.10 -4.05 6.17
C HIS A 157 -7.09 -5.14 6.54
N SER A 158 -7.24 -5.75 7.72
CA SER A 158 -6.39 -6.86 8.15
C SER A 158 -6.54 -8.08 7.25
N LEU A 159 -7.76 -8.40 6.82
CA LEU A 159 -8.01 -9.51 5.92
C LEU A 159 -7.34 -9.32 4.55
N VAL A 160 -7.35 -8.09 4.02
CA VAL A 160 -6.67 -7.75 2.76
C VAL A 160 -5.16 -7.65 2.92
N ALA A 161 -4.65 -7.19 4.07
CA ALA A 161 -3.23 -7.03 4.35
C ALA A 161 -2.53 -8.36 4.71
N MET A 162 -3.25 -9.31 5.31
CA MET A 162 -2.69 -10.58 5.79
C MET A 162 -1.98 -11.40 4.70
N PRO A 163 -2.53 -11.56 3.48
CA PRO A 163 -1.85 -12.26 2.39
C PRO A 163 -0.48 -11.67 2.05
N LEU A 164 -0.36 -10.34 2.09
CA LEU A 164 0.91 -9.66 1.85
C LEU A 164 1.92 -10.00 2.95
N ALA A 165 1.51 -9.93 4.23
CA ALA A 165 2.36 -10.29 5.34
C ALA A 165 2.84 -11.76 5.26
N VAL A 166 1.94 -12.69 4.92
CA VAL A 166 2.29 -14.11 4.73
C VAL A 166 3.25 -14.30 3.56
N SER A 167 2.99 -13.67 2.42
CA SER A 167 3.82 -13.80 1.21
C SER A 167 5.22 -13.26 1.43
N TYR A 168 5.37 -12.06 2.00
CA TYR A 168 6.69 -11.46 2.25
C TYR A 168 7.50 -12.25 3.26
N THR A 169 6.93 -12.66 4.38
CA THR A 169 7.65 -13.46 5.39
C THR A 169 7.99 -14.86 4.89
N HIS A 170 7.13 -15.49 4.11
CA HIS A 170 7.41 -16.78 3.49
C HIS A 170 8.60 -16.72 2.53
N LEU A 171 8.76 -15.62 1.78
CA LEU A 171 9.88 -15.42 0.86
C LEU A 171 11.19 -15.06 1.57
N THR A 172 11.14 -14.38 2.71
CA THR A 172 12.33 -13.90 3.42
C THR A 172 12.89 -14.90 4.43
N LEU A 173 12.05 -15.72 5.06
CA LEU A 173 12.49 -16.71 6.06
C LEU A 173 13.55 -17.71 5.51
N PRO A 174 13.41 -18.31 4.30
CA PRO A 174 14.42 -19.21 3.78
C PRO A 174 15.78 -18.55 3.54
N THR A 175 15.81 -17.26 3.19
CA THR A 175 17.06 -16.53 2.92
C THR A 175 17.85 -16.20 4.18
N ILE A 176 17.21 -16.13 5.34
CA ILE A 176 17.85 -15.86 6.63
C ILE A 176 18.51 -17.13 7.20
N TYR A 177 17.96 -18.30 6.91
CA TYR A 177 18.48 -19.59 7.40
C TYR A 177 19.46 -20.28 6.43
N SER A 178 19.76 -19.69 5.28
CA SER A 178 20.68 -20.24 4.27
C SER A 178 22.12 -19.71 4.40
N VAL A 179 22.52 -19.19 5.57
CA VAL A 179 23.89 -18.75 5.88
C VAL A 179 24.61 -19.82 6.72
#